data_6c532f8eef72b296072f101c74a6dbe3
#
_entry.id   6c532f8eef72b296072f101c74a6dbe3
#
_cell.length_a   1.000
_cell.length_b   1.000
_cell.length_c   1.000
_cell.angle_alpha   90.00
_cell.angle_beta   90.00
_cell.angle_gamma   90.00
#
_symmetry.space_group_name_H-M   'P 1'
#
loop_
_entity.id
_entity.type
_entity.pdbx_description
1 polymer ?
#
loop_
_entity_poly.entity_id
_entity_poly.type
_entity_poly.pdbx_seq_one_letter_code
_entity_poly.pdbx_strand_id
1 'polypeptide(L)'
;DTVHDFDNDPIHTYIDGDFIKAKGTTLGADNGIGMALMLAAITSDTLKHPALECLFTVDEETGLTGAFRLQDGCLQGKQLINLDSEDDGQVFIGCAGGIDTLAKMHYSPLALSPNSLIALHIKVGGLMGGHSGDDINKGRGNANKILVRFLYQVMHATDMQLATINGGNLRNAIARE
;
A
#
# COMPACT_ATOMS: atom_id res chain seq x y z
N ASP A 1 4.93 -17.46 -3.52
CA ASP A 1 3.97 -17.73 -2.43
C ASP A 1 4.79 -18.10 -1.19
N THR A 2 4.67 -17.31 -0.13
CA THR A 2 5.39 -17.51 1.12
C THR A 2 4.60 -18.49 1.99
N VAL A 3 5.23 -19.57 2.43
CA VAL A 3 4.66 -20.55 3.37
C VAL A 3 5.17 -20.25 4.77
N HIS A 4 4.92 -19.04 5.28
CA HIS A 4 5.36 -18.62 6.60
C HIS A 4 4.14 -18.23 7.43
N ASP A 5 4.03 -18.77 8.64
CA ASP A 5 2.99 -18.43 9.60
C ASP A 5 3.48 -17.28 10.49
N PHE A 6 3.09 -16.05 10.17
CA PHE A 6 3.52 -14.87 10.90
C PHE A 6 2.99 -14.80 12.35
N ASP A 7 1.98 -15.58 12.69
CA ASP A 7 1.44 -15.62 14.06
C ASP A 7 2.23 -16.56 14.99
N ASN A 8 2.86 -17.60 14.42
CA ASN A 8 3.49 -18.66 15.20
C ASN A 8 4.98 -18.87 14.90
N ASP A 9 5.45 -18.54 13.70
CA ASP A 9 6.83 -18.81 13.28
C ASP A 9 7.72 -17.57 13.45
N PRO A 10 8.91 -17.70 14.06
CA PRO A 10 9.88 -16.60 14.13
C PRO A 10 10.51 -16.34 12.77
N ILE A 11 10.84 -15.08 12.50
CA ILE A 11 11.59 -14.70 11.31
C ILE A 11 13.06 -15.10 11.49
N HIS A 12 13.54 -16.01 10.64
CA HIS A 12 14.94 -16.43 10.62
C HIS A 12 15.72 -15.56 9.63
N THR A 13 16.63 -14.75 10.17
CA THR A 13 17.48 -13.87 9.35
C THR A 13 18.81 -14.53 9.02
N TYR A 14 19.43 -14.11 7.92
CA TYR A 14 20.78 -14.50 7.50
C TYR A 14 21.47 -13.36 6.76
N ILE A 15 22.79 -13.41 6.71
CA ILE A 15 23.62 -12.43 5.98
C ILE A 15 23.87 -12.96 4.57
N ASP A 16 23.63 -12.11 3.57
CA ASP A 16 23.88 -12.36 2.16
C ASP A 16 24.63 -11.17 1.55
N GLY A 17 25.95 -11.24 1.51
CA GLY A 17 26.80 -10.10 1.17
C GLY A 17 26.63 -8.96 2.18
N ASP A 18 26.24 -7.79 1.70
CA ASP A 18 26.01 -6.60 2.53
C ASP A 18 24.57 -6.49 3.06
N PHE A 19 23.74 -7.50 2.83
CA PHE A 19 22.33 -7.49 3.20
C PHE A 19 21.99 -8.48 4.32
N ILE A 20 21.06 -8.09 5.17
CA ILE A 20 20.35 -9.03 6.06
C ILE A 20 19.04 -9.39 5.40
N LYS A 21 18.81 -10.68 5.19
CA LYS A 21 17.60 -11.22 4.55
C LYS A 21 16.84 -12.17 5.46
N ALA A 22 15.54 -12.37 5.21
CA ALA A 22 14.74 -13.38 5.88
C ALA A 22 14.66 -14.65 5.03
N LYS A 23 14.69 -15.81 5.67
CA LYS A 23 14.58 -17.10 5.02
C LYS A 23 13.11 -17.47 4.79
N GLY A 24 12.72 -17.61 3.53
CA GLY A 24 11.39 -18.09 3.15
C GLY A 24 10.25 -17.10 3.37
N THR A 25 10.55 -15.86 3.72
CA THR A 25 9.55 -14.80 3.93
C THR A 25 10.16 -13.41 3.68
N THR A 26 9.37 -12.37 3.79
CA THR A 26 9.83 -10.98 3.84
C THR A 26 10.41 -10.66 5.22
N LEU A 27 11.35 -9.72 5.31
CA LEU A 27 11.95 -9.32 6.59
C LEU A 27 11.02 -8.41 7.40
N GLY A 28 10.32 -7.49 6.73
CA GLY A 28 9.40 -6.54 7.39
C GLY A 28 10.12 -5.58 8.34
N ALA A 29 11.32 -5.12 7.98
CA ALA A 29 12.15 -4.27 8.85
C ALA A 29 11.81 -2.77 8.76
N ASP A 30 10.82 -2.41 8.02
CA ASP A 30 10.30 -1.08 7.86
C ASP A 30 9.27 -0.74 8.97
N ASN A 31 9.52 0.26 9.83
CA ASN A 31 10.81 0.96 9.93
C ASN A 31 11.51 0.63 11.26
N GLY A 32 11.81 -0.62 11.50
CA GLY A 32 12.50 -1.09 12.73
C GLY A 32 13.88 -0.48 12.92
N ILE A 33 14.61 -0.15 11.82
CA ILE A 33 15.92 0.48 11.92
C ILE A 33 15.83 1.92 12.42
N GLY A 34 14.83 2.68 12.01
CA GLY A 34 14.55 4.02 12.53
C GLY A 34 14.21 3.98 14.02
N MET A 35 13.40 3.01 14.45
CA MET A 35 13.13 2.76 15.88
C MET A 35 14.42 2.47 16.65
N ALA A 36 15.28 1.60 16.13
CA ALA A 36 16.56 1.26 16.78
C ALA A 36 17.49 2.47 16.89
N LEU A 37 17.55 3.32 15.88
CA LEU A 37 18.34 4.57 15.91
C LEU A 37 17.83 5.54 16.97
N MET A 38 16.52 5.74 17.08
CA MET A 38 15.92 6.57 18.12
C MET A 38 16.23 6.04 19.53
N LEU A 39 16.06 4.74 19.74
CA LEU A 39 16.38 4.11 21.02
C LEU A 39 17.87 4.23 21.35
N ALA A 40 18.75 4.00 20.40
CA ALA A 40 20.19 4.14 20.58
C ALA A 40 20.57 5.59 20.96
N ALA A 41 19.93 6.58 20.33
CA ALA A 41 20.19 7.99 20.63
C ALA A 41 19.80 8.37 22.06
N ILE A 42 18.62 7.97 22.53
CA ILE A 42 18.13 8.34 23.88
C ILE A 42 18.75 7.52 25.00
N THR A 43 19.33 6.36 24.71
CA THR A 43 19.99 5.50 25.72
C THR A 43 21.50 5.65 25.75
N SER A 44 22.08 6.46 24.88
CA SER A 44 23.54 6.64 24.79
C SER A 44 24.05 7.63 25.82
N ASP A 45 25.00 7.21 26.64
CA ASP A 45 25.70 8.09 27.58
C ASP A 45 26.81 8.95 26.93
N THR A 46 27.17 8.64 25.69
CA THR A 46 28.30 9.27 25.00
C THR A 46 27.89 10.19 23.85
N LEU A 47 26.71 10.01 23.30
CA LEU A 47 26.19 10.83 22.21
C LEU A 47 25.72 12.17 22.74
N LYS A 48 26.31 13.25 22.22
CA LYS A 48 25.86 14.61 22.53
C LYS A 48 24.69 15.00 21.62
N HIS A 49 23.56 15.27 22.22
CA HIS A 49 22.35 15.69 21.49
C HIS A 49 21.58 16.77 22.28
N PRO A 50 20.77 17.62 21.63
CA PRO A 50 19.82 18.49 22.28
C PRO A 50 18.69 17.65 22.96
N ALA A 51 17.69 18.32 23.54
CA ALA A 51 16.48 17.63 23.99
C ALA A 51 15.84 16.90 22.82
N LEU A 52 15.52 15.60 23.01
CA LEU A 52 14.90 14.74 22.01
C LEU A 52 13.55 14.26 22.52
N GLU A 53 12.60 14.19 21.59
CA GLU A 53 11.32 13.51 21.74
C GLU A 53 11.25 12.43 20.66
N CYS A 54 11.15 11.17 21.05
CA CYS A 54 11.03 10.06 20.12
C CYS A 54 9.57 9.66 19.98
N LEU A 55 9.00 9.84 18.81
CA LEU A 55 7.64 9.46 18.49
C LEU A 55 7.61 8.10 17.79
N PHE A 56 6.90 7.15 18.38
CA PHE A 56 6.60 5.85 17.80
C PHE A 56 5.11 5.77 17.53
N THR A 57 4.74 5.55 16.30
CA THR A 57 3.33 5.37 15.92
C THR A 57 3.02 3.91 15.63
N VAL A 58 1.76 3.55 15.63
CA VAL A 58 1.28 2.21 15.26
C VAL A 58 0.55 2.27 13.93
N ASP A 59 0.57 1.14 13.20
CA ASP A 59 -0.29 0.89 12.06
C ASP A 59 -0.06 1.91 10.91
N GLU A 60 1.21 2.10 10.56
CA GLU A 60 1.61 2.96 9.44
C GLU A 60 1.10 2.37 8.12
N GLU A 61 1.36 1.08 7.88
CA GLU A 61 1.16 0.37 6.61
C GLU A 61 -0.32 0.24 6.19
N THR A 62 -1.25 0.26 7.14
CA THR A 62 -2.69 0.11 6.83
C THR A 62 -3.43 1.44 6.75
N GLY A 63 -2.76 2.56 7.00
CA GLY A 63 -3.33 3.89 6.81
C GLY A 63 -3.00 4.90 7.88
N LEU A 64 -1.83 4.82 8.51
CA LEU A 64 -1.31 5.84 9.44
C LEU A 64 -2.22 6.08 10.66
N THR A 65 -2.92 5.05 11.14
CA THR A 65 -3.97 5.23 12.16
C THR A 65 -3.44 5.81 13.46
N GLY A 66 -2.20 5.45 13.85
CA GLY A 66 -1.53 6.02 15.02
C GLY A 66 -1.22 7.51 14.82
N ALA A 67 -0.69 7.89 13.66
CA ALA A 67 -0.35 9.28 13.36
C ALA A 67 -1.59 10.18 13.33
N PHE A 68 -2.69 9.71 12.72
CA PHE A 68 -3.95 10.47 12.68
C PHE A 68 -4.63 10.66 14.05
N ARG A 69 -4.23 9.88 15.06
CA ARG A 69 -4.77 9.99 16.42
C ARG A 69 -3.91 10.82 17.36
N LEU A 70 -2.80 11.38 16.87
CA LEU A 70 -1.98 12.29 17.66
C LEU A 70 -2.82 13.51 18.07
N GLN A 71 -2.71 13.88 19.34
CA GLN A 71 -3.38 15.05 19.88
C GLN A 71 -2.47 16.27 19.77
N ASP A 72 -3.07 17.43 19.60
CA ASP A 72 -2.37 18.70 19.59
C ASP A 72 -1.58 18.88 20.90
N GLY A 73 -0.34 19.31 20.77
CA GLY A 73 0.53 19.60 21.90
C GLY A 73 1.16 18.38 22.59
N CYS A 74 1.03 17.16 22.03
CA CYS A 74 1.72 15.99 22.54
C CYS A 74 3.25 16.05 22.37
N LEU A 75 3.72 16.87 21.41
CA LEU A 75 5.13 17.12 21.16
C LEU A 75 5.46 18.60 21.37
N GLN A 76 6.66 18.90 21.87
CA GLN A 76 7.17 20.26 22.09
C GLN A 76 8.25 20.65 21.07
N GLY A 77 8.84 19.66 20.41
CA GLY A 77 9.87 19.85 19.39
C GLY A 77 9.40 20.75 18.24
N LYS A 78 10.32 21.58 17.73
CA LYS A 78 10.08 22.47 16.59
C LYS A 78 10.66 21.93 15.27
N GLN A 79 11.44 20.89 15.36
CA GLN A 79 12.11 20.24 14.23
C GLN A 79 11.73 18.77 14.25
N LEU A 80 11.27 18.24 13.12
CA LEU A 80 10.95 16.83 12.92
C LEU A 80 12.00 16.21 12.00
N ILE A 81 12.57 15.10 12.45
CA ILE A 81 13.40 14.23 11.62
C ILE A 81 12.61 12.92 11.44
N ASN A 82 12.16 12.65 10.22
CA ASN A 82 11.54 11.40 9.86
C ASN A 82 12.62 10.45 9.34
N LEU A 83 12.75 9.28 9.95
CA LEU A 83 13.73 8.25 9.58
C LEU A 83 13.15 7.18 8.65
N ASP A 84 11.94 7.40 8.15
CA ASP A 84 11.20 6.49 7.30
C ASP A 84 11.39 6.85 5.83
N SER A 85 12.63 6.65 5.33
CA SER A 85 13.00 6.85 3.94
C SER A 85 13.92 5.74 3.47
N GLU A 86 13.63 5.18 2.28
CA GLU A 86 14.36 4.07 1.69
C GLU A 86 15.49 4.50 0.74
N ASP A 87 15.53 5.78 0.34
CA ASP A 87 16.51 6.27 -0.63
C ASP A 87 17.82 6.66 0.06
N ASP A 88 18.83 5.82 -0.11
CA ASP A 88 20.14 6.01 0.48
C ASP A 88 20.81 7.31 0.00
N GLY A 89 21.38 8.06 0.95
CA GLY A 89 22.09 9.30 0.67
C GLY A 89 21.21 10.49 0.29
N GLN A 90 19.89 10.40 0.41
CA GLN A 90 18.95 11.47 0.11
C GLN A 90 18.28 12.03 1.37
N VAL A 91 17.97 13.31 1.35
CA VAL A 91 17.21 13.99 2.39
C VAL A 91 15.99 14.67 1.75
N PHE A 92 14.81 14.29 2.21
CA PHE A 92 13.55 14.85 1.72
C PHE A 92 13.06 15.94 2.66
N ILE A 93 12.64 17.08 2.09
CA ILE A 93 12.11 18.23 2.84
C ILE A 93 10.59 18.35 2.73
N GLY A 94 9.94 17.36 2.18
CA GLY A 94 8.48 17.28 2.00
C GLY A 94 8.06 15.87 1.66
N CYS A 95 6.76 15.66 1.65
CA CYS A 95 6.16 14.39 1.25
C CYS A 95 4.95 14.61 0.33
N ALA A 96 4.57 13.57 -0.40
CA ALA A 96 3.32 13.55 -1.14
C ALA A 96 2.14 13.39 -0.17
N GLY A 97 1.03 14.01 -0.50
CA GLY A 97 -0.25 13.75 0.15
C GLY A 97 -1.11 12.79 -0.67
N GLY A 98 -2.10 12.19 -0.03
CA GLY A 98 -3.08 11.34 -0.68
C GLY A 98 -4.49 11.64 -0.19
N ILE A 99 -5.47 11.27 -1.01
CA ILE A 99 -6.88 11.31 -0.65
C ILE A 99 -7.58 10.07 -1.19
N ASP A 100 -8.33 9.39 -0.33
CA ASP A 100 -9.21 8.31 -0.74
C ASP A 100 -10.58 8.87 -1.08
N THR A 101 -11.11 8.48 -2.23
CA THR A 101 -12.45 8.83 -2.65
C THR A 101 -13.30 7.57 -2.77
N LEU A 102 -14.34 7.48 -1.97
CA LEU A 102 -15.33 6.40 -2.03
C LEU A 102 -16.58 6.88 -2.77
N ALA A 103 -16.79 6.37 -3.98
CA ALA A 103 -18.00 6.60 -4.75
C ALA A 103 -18.97 5.43 -4.57
N LYS A 104 -20.21 5.73 -4.18
CA LYS A 104 -21.30 4.76 -4.06
C LYS A 104 -22.42 5.12 -5.03
N MET A 105 -22.85 4.15 -5.81
CA MET A 105 -23.96 4.30 -6.74
C MET A 105 -25.02 3.25 -6.43
N HIS A 106 -26.24 3.70 -6.24
CA HIS A 106 -27.39 2.80 -6.09
C HIS A 106 -28.00 2.50 -7.45
N TYR A 107 -28.34 1.26 -7.70
CA TYR A 107 -28.98 0.82 -8.94
C TYR A 107 -30.05 -0.22 -8.63
N SER A 108 -31.02 -0.37 -9.53
CA SER A 108 -32.01 -1.42 -9.47
C SER A 108 -31.62 -2.53 -10.46
N PRO A 109 -31.49 -3.78 -10.00
CA PRO A 109 -31.16 -4.89 -10.89
C PRO A 109 -32.32 -5.14 -11.88
N LEU A 110 -31.97 -5.46 -13.13
CA LEU A 110 -32.94 -5.87 -14.12
C LEU A 110 -33.25 -7.37 -13.95
N ALA A 111 -34.51 -7.74 -13.95
CA ALA A 111 -34.90 -9.13 -14.04
C ALA A 111 -34.63 -9.66 -15.47
N LEU A 112 -33.82 -10.68 -15.56
CA LEU A 112 -33.44 -11.31 -16.83
C LEU A 112 -34.20 -12.62 -17.01
N SER A 113 -34.61 -12.94 -18.26
CA SER A 113 -35.23 -14.23 -18.61
C SER A 113 -34.13 -15.25 -18.85
N PRO A 114 -34.00 -16.30 -18.03
CA PRO A 114 -32.82 -17.22 -18.04
C PRO A 114 -32.65 -17.97 -19.37
N ASN A 115 -33.73 -18.19 -20.11
CA ASN A 115 -33.73 -19.06 -21.28
C ASN A 115 -33.18 -18.45 -22.59
N SER A 116 -32.80 -17.16 -22.56
CA SER A 116 -32.29 -16.46 -23.75
C SER A 116 -30.93 -15.82 -23.57
N LEU A 117 -30.23 -16.16 -22.47
CA LEU A 117 -28.98 -15.51 -22.11
C LEU A 117 -27.80 -16.47 -22.11
N ILE A 118 -26.66 -15.96 -22.54
CA ILE A 118 -25.36 -16.64 -22.40
C ILE A 118 -24.56 -15.87 -21.34
N ALA A 119 -24.12 -16.56 -20.30
CA ALA A 119 -23.23 -15.99 -19.31
C ALA A 119 -21.78 -16.00 -19.82
N LEU A 120 -21.13 -14.85 -19.77
CA LEU A 120 -19.72 -14.70 -20.12
C LEU A 120 -18.94 -14.28 -18.88
N HIS A 121 -17.78 -14.89 -18.68
CA HIS A 121 -16.81 -14.46 -17.68
C HIS A 121 -15.60 -13.83 -18.41
N ILE A 122 -15.37 -12.56 -18.17
CA ILE A 122 -14.29 -11.80 -18.78
C ILE A 122 -13.29 -11.43 -17.70
N LYS A 123 -12.04 -11.82 -17.88
CA LYS A 123 -10.95 -11.49 -16.95
C LYS A 123 -9.86 -10.71 -17.68
N VAL A 124 -9.44 -9.59 -17.08
CA VAL A 124 -8.21 -8.89 -17.41
C VAL A 124 -7.23 -9.14 -16.27
N GLY A 125 -6.04 -9.64 -16.56
CA GLY A 125 -5.08 -9.99 -15.53
C GLY A 125 -3.67 -10.15 -16.09
N GLY A 126 -2.72 -10.50 -15.21
CA GLY A 126 -1.31 -10.67 -15.58
C GLY A 126 -0.57 -9.34 -15.79
N LEU A 127 -1.15 -8.20 -15.38
CA LEU A 127 -0.48 -6.92 -15.47
C LEU A 127 0.53 -6.74 -14.34
N MET A 128 1.51 -5.86 -14.54
CA MET A 128 2.59 -5.64 -13.60
C MET A 128 2.12 -5.10 -12.24
N GLY A 129 1.12 -4.21 -12.25
CA GLY A 129 0.71 -3.48 -11.06
C GLY A 129 1.73 -2.43 -10.65
N GLY A 130 1.71 -2.01 -9.39
CA GLY A 130 2.65 -1.05 -8.82
C GLY A 130 1.98 -0.08 -7.85
N HIS A 131 2.78 0.75 -7.19
CA HIS A 131 2.29 1.76 -6.27
C HIS A 131 1.52 2.86 -7.03
N SER A 132 0.38 3.30 -6.47
CA SER A 132 -0.48 4.30 -7.13
C SER A 132 0.13 5.70 -7.20
N GLY A 133 1.14 5.99 -6.38
CA GLY A 133 1.96 7.20 -6.42
C GLY A 133 3.23 7.01 -7.26
N ASP A 134 4.19 6.27 -6.76
CA ASP A 134 5.56 6.17 -7.32
C ASP A 134 5.65 5.52 -8.69
N ASP A 135 4.67 4.65 -9.02
CA ASP A 135 4.64 3.96 -10.31
C ASP A 135 3.64 4.53 -11.30
N ILE A 136 2.86 5.56 -10.91
CA ILE A 136 1.76 6.07 -11.75
C ILE A 136 2.26 6.61 -13.10
N ASN A 137 3.45 7.19 -13.12
CA ASN A 137 4.06 7.78 -14.31
C ASN A 137 4.82 6.77 -15.19
N LYS A 138 4.92 5.51 -14.77
CA LYS A 138 5.70 4.48 -15.47
C LYS A 138 4.92 3.81 -16.62
N GLY A 139 3.73 4.31 -16.95
CA GLY A 139 2.93 3.80 -18.07
C GLY A 139 2.39 2.38 -17.90
N ARG A 140 2.29 1.91 -16.66
CA ARG A 140 1.80 0.55 -16.36
C ARG A 140 0.31 0.41 -16.65
N GLY A 141 -0.09 -0.74 -17.16
CA GLY A 141 -1.49 -1.07 -17.42
C GLY A 141 -2.29 -1.13 -16.12
N ASN A 142 -3.51 -0.60 -16.14
CA ASN A 142 -4.46 -0.70 -15.05
C ASN A 142 -5.64 -1.57 -15.51
N ALA A 143 -5.83 -2.73 -14.88
CA ALA A 143 -6.82 -3.73 -15.25
C ALA A 143 -8.25 -3.17 -15.26
N ASN A 144 -8.59 -2.39 -14.25
CA ASN A 144 -9.92 -1.77 -14.15
C ASN A 144 -10.19 -0.83 -15.34
N LYS A 145 -9.21 0.01 -15.70
CA LYS A 145 -9.35 0.92 -16.84
C LYS A 145 -9.46 0.17 -18.16
N ILE A 146 -8.70 -0.91 -18.34
CA ILE A 146 -8.73 -1.73 -19.56
C ILE A 146 -10.09 -2.42 -19.68
N LEU A 147 -10.54 -3.08 -18.61
CA LEU A 147 -11.82 -3.79 -18.57
C LEU A 147 -12.99 -2.83 -18.82
N VAL A 148 -13.04 -1.70 -18.14
CA VAL A 148 -14.13 -0.72 -18.28
C VAL A 148 -14.18 -0.13 -19.70
N ARG A 149 -13.04 0.16 -20.32
CA ARG A 149 -13.01 0.61 -21.73
C ARG A 149 -13.55 -0.45 -22.69
N PHE A 150 -13.16 -1.70 -22.48
CA PHE A 150 -13.69 -2.82 -23.27
C PHE A 150 -15.20 -2.97 -23.08
N LEU A 151 -15.67 -3.03 -21.85
CA LEU A 151 -17.10 -3.15 -21.53
C LEU A 151 -17.91 -1.99 -22.10
N TYR A 152 -17.41 -0.77 -22.00
CA TYR A 152 -18.07 0.41 -22.56
C TYR A 152 -18.31 0.25 -24.07
N GLN A 153 -17.30 -0.17 -24.81
CA GLN A 153 -17.43 -0.37 -26.26
C GLN A 153 -18.39 -1.51 -26.62
N VAL A 154 -18.27 -2.65 -25.95
CA VAL A 154 -19.09 -3.82 -26.24
C VAL A 154 -20.55 -3.61 -25.87
N MET A 155 -20.83 -3.01 -24.72
CA MET A 155 -22.20 -2.73 -24.26
C MET A 155 -22.92 -1.70 -25.15
N HIS A 156 -22.20 -0.80 -25.82
CA HIS A 156 -22.78 0.12 -26.80
C HIS A 156 -23.01 -0.51 -28.17
N ALA A 157 -22.30 -1.58 -28.49
CA ALA A 157 -22.39 -2.28 -29.77
C ALA A 157 -23.28 -3.52 -29.74
N THR A 158 -23.68 -3.98 -28.56
CA THR A 158 -24.43 -5.23 -28.36
C THR A 158 -25.45 -5.09 -27.23
N ASP A 159 -26.32 -6.10 -27.08
CA ASP A 159 -27.28 -6.17 -25.95
C ASP A 159 -26.66 -6.75 -24.66
N MET A 160 -25.33 -6.75 -24.55
CA MET A 160 -24.64 -7.27 -23.36
C MET A 160 -25.01 -6.46 -22.12
N GLN A 161 -25.29 -7.15 -21.02
CA GLN A 161 -25.60 -6.57 -19.73
C GLN A 161 -24.52 -6.96 -18.71
N LEU A 162 -24.16 -6.05 -17.83
CA LEU A 162 -23.20 -6.30 -16.76
C LEU A 162 -23.94 -6.94 -15.56
N ALA A 163 -23.53 -8.15 -15.18
CA ALA A 163 -24.06 -8.81 -14.00
C ALA A 163 -23.27 -8.45 -12.74
N THR A 164 -21.95 -8.61 -12.79
CA THR A 164 -21.05 -8.29 -11.68
C THR A 164 -19.72 -7.78 -12.22
N ILE A 165 -19.05 -6.96 -11.46
CA ILE A 165 -17.68 -6.53 -11.72
C ILE A 165 -16.91 -6.50 -10.40
N ASN A 166 -15.69 -6.99 -10.42
CA ASN A 166 -14.79 -6.97 -9.29
C ASN A 166 -13.35 -6.81 -9.78
N GLY A 167 -12.54 -6.06 -9.06
CA GLY A 167 -11.11 -5.87 -9.39
C GLY A 167 -10.46 -4.80 -8.54
N GLY A 168 -9.12 -4.79 -8.54
CA GLY A 168 -8.35 -3.80 -7.83
C GLY A 168 -8.41 -3.96 -6.31
N ASN A 169 -7.78 -4.98 -5.79
CA ASN A 169 -7.86 -5.37 -4.37
C ASN A 169 -7.21 -4.36 -3.39
N LEU A 170 -6.30 -3.53 -3.88
CA LEU A 170 -5.56 -2.56 -3.07
C LEU A 170 -5.84 -1.14 -3.55
N ARG A 171 -6.22 -0.24 -2.63
CA ARG A 171 -6.52 1.17 -2.95
C ARG A 171 -5.28 1.99 -3.30
N ASN A 172 -4.12 1.64 -2.74
CA ASN A 172 -2.83 2.29 -3.00
C ASN A 172 -2.03 1.61 -4.11
N ALA A 173 -2.65 0.79 -4.95
CA ALA A 173 -1.98 0.09 -6.03
C ALA A 173 -2.65 0.30 -7.40
N ILE A 174 -1.85 0.20 -8.46
CA ILE A 174 -2.34 0.10 -9.83
C ILE A 174 -2.92 -1.30 -10.00
N ALA A 175 -4.21 -1.40 -10.31
CA ALA A 175 -4.89 -2.68 -10.47
C ALA A 175 -4.23 -3.55 -11.54
N ARG A 176 -3.84 -4.78 -11.17
CA ARG A 176 -3.22 -5.76 -12.07
C ARG A 176 -4.17 -6.88 -12.52
N GLU A 177 -5.34 -6.97 -11.87
CA GLU A 177 -6.46 -7.82 -12.24
C GLU A 177 -7.78 -7.23 -11.73
#